data_c8f8e2ecd51d2de1a86177562d114c88
#
_entry.id   c8f8e2ecd51d2de1a86177562d114c88
#
_cell.length_a   1.000
_cell.length_b   1.000
_cell.length_c   1.000
_cell.angle_alpha   90.00
_cell.angle_beta   90.00
_cell.angle_gamma   90.00
#
_symmetry.space_group_name_H-M   'P 1'
#
loop_
_entity.id
_entity.type
_entity.pdbx_description
1 polymer ?
#
loop_
_entity_poly.entity_id
_entity_poly.type
_entity_poly.pdbx_seq_one_letter_code
_entity_poly.pdbx_strand_id
1 'polypeptide(L)'
;MRIKNYWKWGAILTLVLLAIYGLVANEKPVVQTAASAPSSAYVAVAKGRIDIEGGVIRLAAQRDGLIQAVMVEEGDSVKKGQVLARVDSRQAGIGVALAKAELARAEAQVKLLETRNAFAQREARRNASAAQEGAISKQIADEKQTQAHAMKADLAAATAAVSVAAAQLKQAEFEVEVRQIRAPFDGRIVKRNAKPGDGISTLNVTELFQLAPVAPRIVRADIDEAFIDHVKVGMPAEIISETNPDQKWQGKIIRIGEVFGSRKQTDDPNERQDVRVVDTVLSLNNEHVRIGQRVLVKILPLHQKMDIQ
;
A
#
# COMPACT_ATOMS: atom_id res chain seq x y z
N MET A 1 -14.18 96.61 -39.91
CA MET A 1 -13.82 96.07 -41.23
C MET A 1 -13.86 94.56 -41.20
N ARG A 2 -14.72 93.97 -42.01
CA ARG A 2 -14.89 92.50 -42.29
C ARG A 2 -14.99 91.53 -41.14
N ILE A 3 -16.15 91.46 -40.51
CA ILE A 3 -16.64 90.29 -39.76
C ILE A 3 -17.83 89.76 -40.55
N LYS A 4 -17.54 88.86 -41.50
CA LYS A 4 -18.58 88.17 -42.29
C LYS A 4 -17.96 86.82 -42.69
N ASN A 5 -18.19 85.75 -41.96
CA ASN A 5 -18.29 84.35 -42.50
C ASN A 5 -18.22 83.23 -41.41
N TYR A 6 -18.10 83.54 -40.13
CA TYR A 6 -18.02 82.45 -39.09
C TYR A 6 -19.36 81.76 -38.84
N TRP A 7 -20.48 82.43 -39.18
CA TRP A 7 -21.79 81.84 -38.99
C TRP A 7 -22.08 80.66 -39.93
N LYS A 8 -21.57 80.69 -41.13
CA LYS A 8 -21.71 79.60 -42.12
C LYS A 8 -20.92 78.35 -41.72
N TRP A 9 -19.80 78.51 -41.08
CA TRP A 9 -18.97 77.44 -40.61
C TRP A 9 -19.57 76.74 -39.33
N GLY A 10 -20.23 77.48 -38.47
CA GLY A 10 -20.96 76.95 -37.30
C GLY A 10 -22.14 76.07 -37.69
N ALA A 11 -22.90 76.50 -38.75
CA ALA A 11 -24.03 75.70 -39.24
C ALA A 11 -23.58 74.42 -39.94
N ILE A 12 -22.43 74.39 -40.60
CA ILE A 12 -21.90 73.15 -41.20
C ILE A 12 -21.37 72.19 -40.13
N LEU A 13 -20.76 72.67 -39.06
CA LEU A 13 -20.22 71.86 -37.97
C LEU A 13 -21.35 71.17 -37.15
N THR A 14 -22.49 71.88 -36.95
CA THR A 14 -23.65 71.34 -36.27
C THR A 14 -24.37 70.27 -37.12
N LEU A 15 -24.45 70.45 -38.44
CA LEU A 15 -25.01 69.46 -39.36
C LEU A 15 -24.16 68.19 -39.47
N VAL A 16 -22.84 68.31 -39.45
CA VAL A 16 -21.92 67.18 -39.44
C VAL A 16 -21.99 66.44 -38.13
N LEU A 17 -22.09 67.14 -36.97
CA LEU A 17 -22.26 66.47 -35.66
C LEU A 17 -23.62 65.78 -35.54
N LEU A 18 -24.72 66.32 -36.09
CA LEU A 18 -26.02 65.66 -36.13
C LEU A 18 -26.03 64.45 -37.06
N ALA A 19 -25.31 64.50 -38.18
CA ALA A 19 -25.16 63.36 -39.09
C ALA A 19 -24.35 62.23 -38.45
N ILE A 20 -23.27 62.54 -37.70
CA ILE A 20 -22.47 61.55 -36.96
C ILE A 20 -23.27 60.96 -35.82
N TYR A 21 -24.07 61.78 -35.10
CA TYR A 21 -24.95 61.28 -34.02
C TYR A 21 -26.05 60.33 -34.58
N GLY A 22 -26.62 60.63 -35.73
CA GLY A 22 -27.61 59.78 -36.40
C GLY A 22 -27.01 58.46 -36.91
N LEU A 23 -25.73 58.42 -37.30
CA LEU A 23 -25.04 57.18 -37.70
C LEU A 23 -24.69 56.30 -36.53
N VAL A 24 -24.31 56.88 -35.37
CA VAL A 24 -23.96 56.14 -34.16
C VAL A 24 -25.20 55.64 -33.42
N ALA A 25 -26.33 56.37 -33.49
CA ALA A 25 -27.58 56.02 -32.82
C ALA A 25 -28.37 54.90 -33.52
N ASN A 26 -27.98 54.46 -34.73
CA ASN A 26 -28.70 53.41 -35.49
C ASN A 26 -28.03 52.03 -35.44
N GLU A 27 -27.04 51.81 -34.55
CA GLU A 27 -26.62 50.48 -34.22
C GLU A 27 -27.70 49.84 -33.34
N LYS A 28 -28.58 49.04 -33.95
CA LYS A 28 -29.44 48.12 -33.23
C LYS A 28 -28.53 47.25 -32.40
N PRO A 29 -28.83 47.08 -31.08
CA PRO A 29 -28.05 46.14 -30.29
C PRO A 29 -28.17 44.79 -30.98
N VAL A 30 -27.05 44.25 -31.46
CA VAL A 30 -26.94 42.86 -31.86
C VAL A 30 -27.18 42.08 -30.58
N VAL A 31 -28.42 41.60 -30.43
CA VAL A 31 -28.71 40.57 -29.47
C VAL A 31 -27.84 39.39 -29.90
N GLN A 32 -26.66 39.30 -29.30
CA GLN A 32 -25.91 38.06 -29.31
C GLN A 32 -26.86 37.05 -28.70
N THR A 33 -27.57 36.34 -29.56
CA THR A 33 -28.16 35.07 -29.19
C THR A 33 -27.00 34.28 -28.59
N ALA A 34 -26.99 34.15 -27.26
CA ALA A 34 -26.04 33.29 -26.59
C ALA A 34 -26.15 31.96 -27.32
N ALA A 35 -25.15 31.67 -28.14
CA ALA A 35 -25.01 30.36 -28.72
C ALA A 35 -25.06 29.44 -27.51
N SER A 36 -26.16 28.66 -27.40
CA SER A 36 -26.26 27.61 -26.40
C SER A 36 -24.97 26.83 -26.55
N ALA A 37 -24.13 26.91 -25.50
CA ALA A 37 -22.91 26.12 -25.43
C ALA A 37 -23.35 24.70 -25.82
N PRO A 38 -22.64 24.01 -26.73
CA PRO A 38 -22.99 22.65 -27.08
C PRO A 38 -23.09 21.89 -25.76
N SER A 39 -24.26 21.32 -25.49
CA SER A 39 -24.44 20.47 -24.32
C SER A 39 -23.31 19.46 -24.37
N SER A 40 -22.36 19.54 -23.45
CA SER A 40 -21.19 18.69 -23.49
C SER A 40 -21.74 17.27 -23.44
N ALA A 41 -21.39 16.45 -24.42
CA ALA A 41 -21.82 15.05 -24.48
C ALA A 41 -21.33 14.27 -23.23
N TYR A 42 -20.54 14.92 -22.39
CA TYR A 42 -19.90 14.34 -21.20
C TYR A 42 -20.32 15.10 -19.94
N VAL A 43 -20.61 14.34 -18.88
CA VAL A 43 -20.92 14.87 -17.54
C VAL A 43 -19.69 15.49 -16.89
N ALA A 44 -18.54 14.85 -17.05
CA ALA A 44 -17.26 15.33 -16.58
C ALA A 44 -16.12 14.79 -17.45
N VAL A 45 -15.04 15.54 -17.53
CA VAL A 45 -13.78 15.10 -18.14
C VAL A 45 -12.68 15.24 -17.11
N ALA A 46 -11.94 14.18 -16.85
CA ALA A 46 -10.93 14.11 -15.81
C ALA A 46 -9.63 13.49 -16.34
N LYS A 47 -8.49 13.98 -15.84
CA LYS A 47 -7.22 13.29 -16.01
C LYS A 47 -7.16 12.12 -15.06
N GLY A 48 -6.58 11.02 -15.50
CA GLY A 48 -6.44 9.82 -14.70
C GLY A 48 -5.16 9.06 -15.03
N ARG A 49 -4.96 7.99 -14.29
CA ARG A 49 -3.87 7.04 -14.53
C ARG A 49 -4.38 5.62 -14.38
N ILE A 50 -3.79 4.71 -15.14
CA ILE A 50 -4.02 3.29 -14.99
C ILE A 50 -3.31 2.81 -13.72
N ASP A 51 -4.04 2.05 -12.90
CA ASP A 51 -3.55 1.42 -11.68
C ASP A 51 -4.02 -0.04 -11.64
N ILE A 52 -3.80 -0.71 -10.54
CA ILE A 52 -4.26 -2.06 -10.27
C ILE A 52 -5.08 -2.05 -8.97
N GLU A 53 -6.13 -2.87 -8.90
CA GLU A 53 -6.91 -3.00 -7.66
C GLU A 53 -6.01 -3.51 -6.53
N GLY A 54 -6.05 -2.82 -5.36
CA GLY A 54 -5.13 -3.05 -4.25
C GLY A 54 -3.82 -2.25 -4.32
N GLY A 55 -3.50 -1.63 -5.47
CA GLY A 55 -2.30 -0.84 -5.67
C GLY A 55 -1.00 -1.64 -5.75
N VAL A 56 0.09 -0.97 -6.12
CA VAL A 56 1.44 -1.54 -6.10
C VAL A 56 2.05 -1.34 -4.71
N ILE A 57 2.48 -2.43 -4.08
CA ILE A 57 3.14 -2.39 -2.77
C ILE A 57 4.64 -2.26 -2.93
N ARG A 58 5.23 -1.41 -2.09
CA ARG A 58 6.68 -1.22 -1.98
C ARG A 58 7.22 -2.10 -0.87
N LEU A 59 8.09 -3.02 -1.20
CA LEU A 59 8.73 -3.92 -0.24
C LEU A 59 10.08 -3.37 0.17
N ALA A 60 10.28 -3.24 1.48
CA ALA A 60 11.54 -2.82 2.09
C ALA A 60 12.07 -3.94 3.01
N ALA A 61 13.34 -3.86 3.39
CA ALA A 61 13.91 -4.77 4.37
C ALA A 61 13.45 -4.41 5.80
N GLN A 62 13.32 -5.43 6.63
CA GLN A 62 12.99 -5.28 8.06
C GLN A 62 14.25 -5.15 8.94
N ARG A 63 15.43 -5.44 8.40
CA ARG A 63 16.72 -5.38 9.10
C ARG A 63 17.78 -4.77 8.20
N ASP A 64 18.69 -4.03 8.83
CA ASP A 64 19.88 -3.51 8.17
C ASP A 64 20.83 -4.63 7.77
N GLY A 65 21.64 -4.37 6.76
CA GLY A 65 22.66 -5.30 6.32
C GLY A 65 23.00 -5.17 4.84
N LEU A 66 23.76 -6.15 4.32
CA LEU A 66 24.09 -6.25 2.91
C LEU A 66 23.17 -7.27 2.23
N ILE A 67 22.70 -6.97 1.03
CA ILE A 67 21.98 -7.94 0.21
C ILE A 67 22.96 -9.01 -0.25
N GLN A 68 22.76 -10.24 0.20
CA GLN A 68 23.60 -11.39 -0.18
C GLN A 68 23.21 -11.92 -1.55
N ALA A 69 21.92 -12.06 -1.82
CA ALA A 69 21.39 -12.59 -3.07
C ALA A 69 20.00 -12.01 -3.38
N VAL A 70 19.72 -11.85 -4.67
CA VAL A 70 18.39 -11.51 -5.22
C VAL A 70 17.98 -12.67 -6.13
N MET A 71 16.75 -13.19 -5.96
CA MET A 71 16.28 -14.43 -6.56
C MET A 71 15.20 -14.23 -7.62
N VAL A 72 14.84 -12.96 -7.89
CA VAL A 72 13.79 -12.61 -8.84
C VAL A 72 14.20 -11.42 -9.69
N GLU A 73 13.60 -11.33 -10.87
CA GLU A 73 13.80 -10.24 -11.83
C GLU A 73 12.50 -9.44 -12.03
N GLU A 74 12.64 -8.28 -12.70
CA GLU A 74 11.48 -7.50 -13.11
C GLU A 74 10.63 -8.29 -14.11
N GLY A 75 9.33 -8.32 -13.87
CA GLY A 75 8.39 -9.09 -14.68
C GLY A 75 8.09 -10.49 -14.16
N ASP A 76 8.85 -11.00 -13.19
CA ASP A 76 8.60 -12.32 -12.62
C ASP A 76 7.29 -12.39 -11.86
N SER A 77 6.59 -13.52 -12.00
CA SER A 77 5.43 -13.88 -11.19
C SER A 77 5.90 -14.61 -9.93
N VAL A 78 5.44 -14.15 -8.77
CA VAL A 78 5.84 -14.69 -7.46
C VAL A 78 4.62 -15.11 -6.65
N LYS A 79 4.82 -16.11 -5.79
CA LYS A 79 3.79 -16.62 -4.87
C LYS A 79 3.98 -16.05 -3.47
N LYS A 80 2.91 -15.95 -2.70
CA LYS A 80 2.93 -15.58 -1.29
C LYS A 80 3.96 -16.42 -0.52
N GLY A 81 4.82 -15.77 0.26
CA GLY A 81 5.88 -16.40 1.04
C GLY A 81 7.16 -16.71 0.25
N GLN A 82 7.17 -16.58 -1.08
CA GLN A 82 8.38 -16.78 -1.90
C GLN A 82 9.46 -15.79 -1.50
N VAL A 83 10.70 -16.28 -1.34
CA VAL A 83 11.87 -15.44 -1.02
C VAL A 83 12.28 -14.68 -2.28
N LEU A 84 12.34 -13.35 -2.18
CA LEU A 84 12.74 -12.44 -3.26
C LEU A 84 14.20 -12.06 -3.16
N ALA A 85 14.67 -11.82 -1.94
CA ALA A 85 16.08 -11.51 -1.66
C ALA A 85 16.47 -11.98 -0.25
N ARG A 86 17.77 -12.14 -0.03
CA ARG A 86 18.36 -12.47 1.27
C ARG A 86 19.35 -11.39 1.67
N VAL A 87 19.20 -10.92 2.89
CA VAL A 87 20.19 -10.09 3.59
C VAL A 87 21.17 -11.01 4.30
N ASP A 88 22.41 -10.58 4.50
CA ASP A 88 23.42 -11.35 5.22
C ASP A 88 22.90 -11.76 6.61
N SER A 89 22.80 -13.07 6.81
CA SER A 89 22.28 -13.68 8.02
C SER A 89 23.32 -14.49 8.80
N ARG A 90 24.60 -14.42 8.44
CA ARG A 90 25.67 -15.21 9.09
C ARG A 90 25.69 -15.01 10.60
N GLN A 91 25.67 -13.77 11.05
CA GLN A 91 25.64 -13.46 12.49
C GLN A 91 24.36 -14.01 13.17
N ALA A 92 23.20 -13.87 12.54
CA ALA A 92 21.95 -14.42 13.07
C ALA A 92 21.96 -15.96 13.10
N GLY A 93 22.57 -16.60 12.08
CA GLY A 93 22.76 -18.05 12.06
C GLY A 93 23.62 -18.58 13.21
N ILE A 94 24.67 -17.85 13.60
CA ILE A 94 25.46 -18.17 14.79
C ILE A 94 24.60 -18.08 16.04
N GLY A 95 23.72 -17.06 16.14
CA GLY A 95 22.76 -16.93 17.24
C GLY A 95 21.81 -18.13 17.35
N VAL A 96 21.31 -18.63 16.23
CA VAL A 96 20.48 -19.86 16.19
C VAL A 96 21.25 -21.08 16.70
N ALA A 97 22.52 -21.25 16.25
CA ALA A 97 23.35 -22.37 16.70
C ALA A 97 23.59 -22.35 18.21
N LEU A 98 23.87 -21.17 18.78
CA LEU A 98 24.07 -20.96 20.22
C LEU A 98 22.78 -21.28 21.01
N ALA A 99 21.64 -20.71 20.59
CA ALA A 99 20.35 -20.95 21.27
C ALA A 99 19.92 -22.42 21.20
N LYS A 100 20.20 -23.12 20.09
CA LYS A 100 19.96 -24.54 19.94
C LYS A 100 20.81 -25.39 20.89
N ALA A 101 22.09 -25.03 21.07
CA ALA A 101 22.96 -25.70 22.01
C ALA A 101 22.49 -25.50 23.47
N GLU A 102 22.01 -24.31 23.81
CA GLU A 102 21.47 -24.00 25.14
C GLU A 102 20.17 -24.80 25.42
N LEU A 103 19.26 -24.90 24.44
CA LEU A 103 18.07 -25.75 24.55
C LEU A 103 18.47 -27.22 24.80
N ALA A 104 19.42 -27.74 24.02
CA ALA A 104 19.88 -29.14 24.22
C ALA A 104 20.51 -29.35 25.60
N ARG A 105 21.23 -28.36 26.13
CA ARG A 105 21.76 -28.38 27.51
C ARG A 105 20.63 -28.46 28.56
N ALA A 106 19.61 -27.61 28.40
CA ALA A 106 18.45 -27.58 29.29
C ALA A 106 17.66 -28.89 29.26
N GLU A 107 17.45 -29.48 28.10
CA GLU A 107 16.81 -30.79 27.91
C GLU A 107 17.61 -31.92 28.58
N ALA A 108 18.92 -31.92 28.44
CA ALA A 108 19.79 -32.89 29.11
C ALA A 108 19.69 -32.79 30.64
N GLN A 109 19.58 -31.58 31.19
CA GLN A 109 19.38 -31.34 32.62
C GLN A 109 18.03 -31.92 33.12
N VAL A 110 16.96 -31.71 32.36
CA VAL A 110 15.65 -32.31 32.67
C VAL A 110 15.77 -33.85 32.75
N LYS A 111 16.40 -34.46 31.74
CA LYS A 111 16.58 -35.95 31.73
C LYS A 111 17.36 -36.48 32.93
N LEU A 112 18.39 -35.72 33.38
CA LEU A 112 19.11 -36.05 34.60
C LEU A 112 18.21 -35.96 35.83
N LEU A 113 17.42 -34.90 35.96
CA LEU A 113 16.52 -34.69 37.10
C LEU A 113 15.32 -35.63 37.10
N GLU A 114 14.81 -36.03 35.95
CA GLU A 114 13.79 -37.11 35.82
C GLU A 114 14.28 -38.40 36.47
N THR A 115 15.51 -38.81 36.17
CA THR A 115 16.10 -40.02 36.73
C THR A 115 16.26 -39.91 38.25
N ARG A 116 16.75 -38.76 38.74
CA ARG A 116 16.91 -38.51 40.18
C ARG A 116 15.57 -38.44 40.92
N ASN A 117 14.58 -37.77 40.36
CA ASN A 117 13.23 -37.70 40.93
C ASN A 117 12.55 -39.08 40.98
N ALA A 118 12.66 -39.87 39.91
CA ALA A 118 12.14 -41.23 39.90
C ALA A 118 12.79 -42.11 40.97
N PHE A 119 14.09 -41.96 41.22
CA PHE A 119 14.77 -42.64 42.30
C PHE A 119 14.26 -42.19 43.68
N ALA A 120 14.23 -40.90 43.96
CA ALA A 120 13.76 -40.31 45.20
C ALA A 120 12.32 -40.72 45.55
N GLN A 121 11.44 -40.72 44.56
CA GLN A 121 10.06 -41.18 44.72
C GLN A 121 9.93 -42.68 45.06
N ARG A 122 10.77 -43.52 44.44
CA ARG A 122 10.80 -44.96 44.79
C ARG A 122 11.31 -45.19 46.24
N GLU A 123 12.35 -44.45 46.62
CA GLU A 123 12.88 -44.46 47.99
C GLU A 123 11.82 -44.02 49.01
N ALA A 124 11.16 -42.90 48.79
CA ALA A 124 10.10 -42.39 49.65
C ALA A 124 8.98 -43.40 49.85
N ARG A 125 8.53 -44.06 48.77
CA ARG A 125 7.48 -45.10 48.83
C ARG A 125 7.93 -46.29 49.62
N ARG A 126 9.16 -46.84 49.45
CA ARG A 126 9.69 -47.93 50.19
C ARG A 126 9.77 -47.64 51.69
N ASN A 127 10.30 -46.42 52.02
CA ASN A 127 10.40 -46.04 53.43
C ASN A 127 9.03 -45.78 54.06
N ALA A 128 8.05 -45.27 53.34
CA ALA A 128 6.69 -45.10 53.82
C ALA A 128 6.06 -46.48 54.19
N SER A 129 6.20 -47.52 53.34
CA SER A 129 5.75 -48.83 53.61
C SER A 129 6.46 -49.44 54.83
N ALA A 130 7.80 -49.35 54.92
CA ALA A 130 8.58 -49.86 56.07
C ALA A 130 8.22 -49.18 57.40
N ALA A 131 7.87 -47.90 57.39
CA ALA A 131 7.39 -47.14 58.55
C ALA A 131 5.98 -47.64 59.01
N GLN A 132 5.11 -47.95 58.04
CA GLN A 132 3.79 -48.54 58.36
C GLN A 132 3.91 -49.93 59.01
N GLU A 133 4.88 -50.73 58.61
CA GLU A 133 5.19 -52.05 59.15
C GLU A 133 5.97 -51.96 60.46
N GLY A 134 6.34 -50.76 60.96
CA GLY A 134 7.12 -50.52 62.15
C GLY A 134 8.61 -50.80 62.01
N ALA A 135 9.14 -51.07 60.82
CA ALA A 135 10.53 -51.40 60.57
C ALA A 135 11.49 -50.22 60.67
N ILE A 136 10.98 -48.96 60.47
CA ILE A 136 11.72 -47.73 60.60
C ILE A 136 10.89 -46.63 61.30
N SER A 137 11.54 -45.55 61.78
CA SER A 137 10.82 -44.42 62.40
C SER A 137 10.05 -43.61 61.38
N LYS A 138 8.90 -43.02 61.76
CA LYS A 138 8.12 -42.10 60.93
C LYS A 138 8.97 -40.94 60.48
N GLN A 139 9.90 -40.41 61.32
CA GLN A 139 10.78 -39.32 61.00
C GLN A 139 11.62 -39.60 59.74
N ILE A 140 12.17 -40.79 59.58
CA ILE A 140 12.96 -41.21 58.42
C ILE A 140 12.08 -41.25 57.17
N ALA A 141 10.84 -41.76 57.28
CA ALA A 141 9.91 -41.78 56.18
C ALA A 141 9.52 -40.34 55.69
N ASP A 142 9.26 -39.43 56.66
CA ASP A 142 8.92 -38.02 56.38
C ASP A 142 10.11 -37.27 55.75
N GLU A 143 11.34 -37.55 56.16
CA GLU A 143 12.55 -37.00 55.56
C GLU A 143 12.67 -37.43 54.09
N LYS A 144 12.49 -38.75 53.79
CA LYS A 144 12.54 -39.25 52.41
C LYS A 144 11.41 -38.70 51.54
N GLN A 145 10.22 -38.51 52.10
CA GLN A 145 9.10 -37.88 51.43
C GLN A 145 9.42 -36.40 51.09
N THR A 146 9.99 -35.65 52.04
CA THR A 146 10.42 -34.27 51.81
C THR A 146 11.48 -34.19 50.72
N GLN A 147 12.46 -35.09 50.71
CA GLN A 147 13.48 -35.18 49.67
C GLN A 147 12.88 -35.45 48.27
N ALA A 148 11.87 -36.35 48.20
CA ALA A 148 11.17 -36.63 46.95
C ALA A 148 10.39 -35.38 46.42
N HIS A 149 9.76 -34.65 47.34
CA HIS A 149 9.11 -33.38 46.99
C HIS A 149 10.11 -32.32 46.47
N ALA A 150 11.28 -32.18 47.09
CA ALA A 150 12.33 -31.28 46.62
C ALA A 150 12.80 -31.67 45.20
N MET A 151 13.09 -32.95 44.96
CA MET A 151 13.48 -33.41 43.60
C MET A 151 12.40 -33.16 42.54
N LYS A 152 11.11 -33.29 42.91
CA LYS A 152 9.99 -32.94 42.00
C LYS A 152 9.95 -31.47 41.72
N ALA A 153 10.21 -30.60 42.69
CA ALA A 153 10.29 -29.15 42.49
C ALA A 153 11.48 -28.75 41.57
N ASP A 154 12.66 -29.39 41.80
CA ASP A 154 13.84 -29.17 40.96
C ASP A 154 13.57 -29.59 39.51
N LEU A 155 12.89 -30.71 39.26
CA LEU A 155 12.48 -31.15 37.94
C LEU A 155 11.52 -30.12 37.29
N ALA A 156 10.56 -29.62 38.06
CA ALA A 156 9.63 -28.60 37.53
C ALA A 156 10.37 -27.32 37.14
N ALA A 157 11.34 -26.87 37.94
CA ALA A 157 12.17 -25.73 37.63
C ALA A 157 13.01 -25.95 36.35
N ALA A 158 13.62 -27.11 36.19
CA ALA A 158 14.39 -27.47 35.00
C ALA A 158 13.49 -27.52 33.73
N THR A 159 12.26 -28.08 33.88
CA THR A 159 11.29 -28.06 32.77
C THR A 159 10.89 -26.66 32.34
N ALA A 160 10.73 -25.74 33.31
CA ALA A 160 10.50 -24.34 33.01
C ALA A 160 11.71 -23.69 32.27
N ALA A 161 12.94 -24.07 32.65
CA ALA A 161 14.15 -23.58 31.95
C ALA A 161 14.22 -24.07 30.48
N VAL A 162 13.75 -25.29 30.16
CA VAL A 162 13.61 -25.73 28.76
C VAL A 162 12.67 -24.83 27.98
N SER A 163 11.53 -24.44 28.57
CA SER A 163 10.59 -23.52 27.94
C SER A 163 11.21 -22.16 27.61
N VAL A 164 12.04 -21.64 28.52
CA VAL A 164 12.78 -20.37 28.31
C VAL A 164 13.79 -20.53 27.16
N ALA A 165 14.59 -21.58 27.16
CA ALA A 165 15.58 -21.85 26.13
C ALA A 165 14.91 -22.07 24.74
N ALA A 166 13.75 -22.76 24.70
CA ALA A 166 12.96 -22.91 23.46
C ALA A 166 12.46 -21.55 22.93
N ALA A 167 12.01 -20.64 23.80
CA ALA A 167 11.61 -19.30 23.43
C ALA A 167 12.79 -18.49 22.86
N GLN A 168 13.99 -18.62 23.47
CA GLN A 168 15.22 -17.97 22.97
C GLN A 168 15.61 -18.50 21.57
N LEU A 169 15.50 -19.83 21.36
CA LEU A 169 15.74 -20.40 20.03
C LEU A 169 14.77 -19.83 19.00
N LYS A 170 13.49 -19.78 19.31
CA LYS A 170 12.48 -19.19 18.41
C LYS A 170 12.76 -17.72 18.08
N GLN A 171 13.24 -16.95 19.05
CA GLN A 171 13.67 -15.56 18.85
C GLN A 171 14.86 -15.48 17.88
N ALA A 172 15.88 -16.35 18.07
CA ALA A 172 17.05 -16.38 17.19
C ALA A 172 16.68 -16.80 15.75
N GLU A 173 15.77 -17.77 15.59
CA GLU A 173 15.24 -18.18 14.28
C GLU A 173 14.49 -17.05 13.58
N PHE A 174 13.68 -16.29 14.33
CA PHE A 174 12.98 -15.11 13.82
C PHE A 174 13.98 -14.05 13.30
N GLU A 175 15.11 -13.85 13.95
CA GLU A 175 16.17 -12.93 13.47
C GLU A 175 16.80 -13.39 12.13
N VAL A 176 16.80 -14.67 11.83
CA VAL A 176 17.19 -15.17 10.49
C VAL A 176 16.06 -14.97 9.48
N GLU A 177 14.81 -15.21 9.89
CA GLU A 177 13.66 -15.10 9.00
C GLU A 177 13.44 -13.67 8.51
N VAL A 178 13.53 -12.65 9.37
CA VAL A 178 13.34 -11.25 9.00
C VAL A 178 14.42 -10.69 8.07
N ARG A 179 15.52 -11.46 7.86
CA ARG A 179 16.55 -11.17 6.86
C ARG A 179 16.22 -11.75 5.47
N GLN A 180 15.09 -12.43 5.33
CA GLN A 180 14.57 -12.89 4.05
C GLN A 180 13.42 -11.96 3.62
N ILE A 181 13.59 -11.26 2.51
CA ILE A 181 12.52 -10.45 1.93
C ILE A 181 11.60 -11.41 1.17
N ARG A 182 10.34 -11.50 1.59
CA ARG A 182 9.34 -12.40 1.01
C ARG A 182 8.17 -11.63 0.40
N ALA A 183 7.54 -12.23 -0.62
CA ALA A 183 6.30 -11.73 -1.20
C ALA A 183 5.14 -11.89 -0.19
N PRO A 184 4.40 -10.82 0.15
CA PRO A 184 3.27 -10.89 1.08
C PRO A 184 2.01 -11.53 0.47
N PHE A 185 1.91 -11.57 -0.84
CA PHE A 185 0.80 -12.15 -1.62
C PHE A 185 1.29 -12.58 -3.02
N ASP A 186 0.42 -13.28 -3.76
CA ASP A 186 0.68 -13.68 -5.14
C ASP A 186 0.65 -12.46 -6.04
N GLY A 187 1.69 -12.25 -6.85
CA GLY A 187 1.80 -11.04 -7.64
C GLY A 187 2.90 -11.09 -8.69
N ARG A 188 3.18 -9.93 -9.26
CA ARG A 188 4.25 -9.73 -10.23
C ARG A 188 5.21 -8.64 -9.77
N ILE A 189 6.51 -8.88 -9.92
CA ILE A 189 7.53 -7.86 -9.66
C ILE A 189 7.46 -6.79 -10.76
N VAL A 190 7.06 -5.57 -10.38
CA VAL A 190 6.95 -4.44 -11.31
C VAL A 190 8.28 -3.71 -11.44
N LYS A 191 9.02 -3.62 -10.31
CA LYS A 191 10.33 -2.97 -10.27
C LYS A 191 11.23 -3.65 -9.25
N ARG A 192 12.51 -3.79 -9.59
CA ARG A 192 13.57 -4.34 -8.75
C ARG A 192 14.69 -3.31 -8.58
N ASN A 193 14.76 -2.70 -7.40
CA ASN A 193 15.87 -1.81 -7.04
C ASN A 193 17.02 -2.57 -6.35
N ALA A 194 16.71 -3.71 -5.72
CA ALA A 194 17.66 -4.53 -4.98
C ALA A 194 18.74 -5.16 -5.87
N LYS A 195 20.00 -5.03 -5.48
CA LYS A 195 21.15 -5.69 -6.14
C LYS A 195 22.00 -6.43 -5.09
N PRO A 196 22.60 -7.57 -5.42
CA PRO A 196 23.58 -8.20 -4.55
C PRO A 196 24.72 -7.22 -4.23
N GLY A 197 25.09 -7.10 -2.94
CA GLY A 197 26.10 -6.17 -2.46
C GLY A 197 25.57 -4.80 -2.03
N ASP A 198 24.32 -4.45 -2.29
CA ASP A 198 23.74 -3.21 -1.82
C ASP A 198 23.60 -3.21 -0.29
N GLY A 199 23.97 -2.09 0.34
CA GLY A 199 23.70 -1.82 1.75
C GLY A 199 22.26 -1.36 1.95
N ILE A 200 21.58 -1.93 2.93
CA ILE A 200 20.22 -1.55 3.32
C ILE A 200 20.23 -0.93 4.70
N SER A 201 19.43 0.13 4.86
CA SER A 201 19.19 0.78 6.16
C SER A 201 17.70 0.89 6.42
N THR A 202 17.30 0.56 7.65
CA THR A 202 15.92 0.74 8.12
C THR A 202 15.64 2.19 8.56
N LEU A 203 16.66 3.00 8.80
CA LEU A 203 16.52 4.43 9.11
C LEU A 203 16.01 5.23 7.90
N ASN A 204 16.49 4.88 6.70
CA ASN A 204 15.99 5.41 5.45
C ASN A 204 15.31 4.25 4.72
N VAL A 205 13.98 4.21 4.73
CA VAL A 205 13.20 3.14 4.11
C VAL A 205 13.66 2.94 2.66
N THR A 206 14.51 1.93 2.44
CA THR A 206 15.02 1.59 1.13
C THR A 206 14.02 0.67 0.43
N GLU A 207 13.39 1.18 -0.62
CA GLU A 207 12.50 0.39 -1.46
C GLU A 207 13.32 -0.62 -2.27
N LEU A 208 13.10 -1.91 -2.03
CA LEU A 208 13.82 -2.99 -2.70
C LEU A 208 13.05 -3.55 -3.90
N PHE A 209 11.75 -3.71 -3.76
CA PHE A 209 10.87 -4.23 -4.81
C PHE A 209 9.55 -3.47 -4.83
N GLN A 210 8.97 -3.37 -6.03
CA GLN A 210 7.55 -3.03 -6.21
C GLN A 210 6.82 -4.29 -6.66
N LEU A 211 5.81 -4.70 -5.90
CA LEU A 211 4.99 -5.88 -6.15
C LEU A 211 3.56 -5.45 -6.48
N ALA A 212 3.07 -5.83 -7.65
CA ALA A 212 1.68 -5.68 -8.04
C ALA A 212 0.91 -6.98 -7.76
N PRO A 213 -0.27 -6.93 -7.13
CA PRO A 213 -1.11 -8.12 -6.94
C PRO A 213 -1.62 -8.65 -8.28
N VAL A 214 -2.07 -9.91 -8.28
CA VAL A 214 -2.85 -10.47 -9.40
C VAL A 214 -4.30 -9.97 -9.26
N ALA A 215 -4.60 -8.82 -9.86
CA ALA A 215 -5.88 -8.15 -9.73
C ALA A 215 -6.24 -7.40 -11.02
N PRO A 216 -7.53 -7.05 -11.22
CA PRO A 216 -7.95 -6.28 -12.38
C PRO A 216 -7.26 -4.92 -12.48
N ARG A 217 -7.06 -4.46 -13.71
CA ARG A 217 -6.66 -3.08 -13.97
C ARG A 217 -7.81 -2.14 -13.68
N ILE A 218 -7.49 -1.02 -13.08
CA ILE A 218 -8.42 0.07 -12.79
C ILE A 218 -7.87 1.38 -13.33
N VAL A 219 -8.73 2.38 -13.43
CA VAL A 219 -8.32 3.76 -13.67
C VAL A 219 -8.65 4.58 -12.44
N ARG A 220 -7.68 5.35 -11.95
CA ARG A 220 -7.90 6.39 -10.95
C ARG A 220 -7.96 7.73 -11.66
N ALA A 221 -9.09 8.40 -11.57
CA ALA A 221 -9.33 9.69 -12.18
C ALA A 221 -9.60 10.77 -11.13
N ASP A 222 -8.97 11.91 -11.27
CA ASP A 222 -9.10 13.07 -10.39
C ASP A 222 -10.24 13.96 -10.91
N ILE A 223 -11.47 13.76 -10.41
CA ILE A 223 -12.65 14.53 -10.81
C ILE A 223 -12.71 15.83 -10.03
N ASP A 224 -12.88 16.94 -10.75
CA ASP A 224 -13.02 18.28 -10.19
C ASP A 224 -14.27 18.40 -9.32
N GLU A 225 -14.17 19.11 -8.17
CA GLU A 225 -15.27 19.38 -7.24
C GLU A 225 -16.50 19.96 -7.95
N ALA A 226 -16.32 20.79 -8.97
CA ALA A 226 -17.41 21.40 -9.71
C ALA A 226 -18.33 20.38 -10.43
N PHE A 227 -17.85 19.18 -10.72
CA PHE A 227 -18.60 18.15 -11.46
C PHE A 227 -19.01 16.96 -10.62
N ILE A 228 -18.50 16.83 -9.40
CA ILE A 228 -18.67 15.61 -8.59
C ILE A 228 -20.13 15.28 -8.27
N ASP A 229 -20.96 16.29 -8.04
CA ASP A 229 -22.38 16.13 -7.71
C ASP A 229 -23.21 15.48 -8.85
N HIS A 230 -22.69 15.57 -10.07
CA HIS A 230 -23.33 14.98 -11.27
C HIS A 230 -22.80 13.59 -11.59
N VAL A 231 -21.75 13.16 -10.89
CA VAL A 231 -21.09 11.86 -11.12
C VAL A 231 -21.62 10.83 -10.15
N LYS A 232 -22.02 9.66 -10.66
CA LYS A 232 -22.58 8.57 -9.84
C LYS A 232 -21.88 7.25 -10.15
N VAL A 233 -21.80 6.38 -9.15
CA VAL A 233 -21.34 5.00 -9.31
C VAL A 233 -22.20 4.29 -10.38
N GLY A 234 -21.55 3.53 -11.24
CA GLY A 234 -22.18 2.83 -12.37
C GLY A 234 -22.23 3.62 -13.67
N MET A 235 -21.92 4.91 -13.68
CA MET A 235 -21.85 5.69 -14.91
C MET A 235 -20.79 5.13 -15.86
N PRO A 236 -21.10 5.01 -17.18
CA PRO A 236 -20.14 4.62 -18.17
C PRO A 236 -19.14 5.74 -18.44
N ALA A 237 -17.92 5.36 -18.82
CA ALA A 237 -16.87 6.29 -19.17
C ALA A 237 -16.05 5.78 -20.36
N GLU A 238 -15.66 6.69 -21.23
CA GLU A 238 -14.65 6.49 -22.27
C GLU A 238 -13.28 6.86 -21.68
N ILE A 239 -12.32 5.97 -21.78
CA ILE A 239 -10.97 6.13 -21.28
C ILE A 239 -10.04 6.20 -22.50
N ILE A 240 -9.29 7.29 -22.63
CA ILE A 240 -8.46 7.57 -23.81
C ILE A 240 -7.01 7.70 -23.34
N SER A 241 -6.07 7.05 -24.03
CA SER A 241 -4.66 7.21 -23.76
C SER A 241 -4.20 8.63 -24.11
N GLU A 242 -3.48 9.31 -23.19
CA GLU A 242 -2.89 10.62 -23.50
C GLU A 242 -1.80 10.54 -24.58
N THR A 243 -1.06 9.42 -24.62
CA THR A 243 0.05 9.25 -25.57
C THR A 243 -0.40 8.76 -26.94
N ASN A 244 -1.56 8.10 -27.02
CA ASN A 244 -2.13 7.60 -28.28
C ASN A 244 -3.66 7.74 -28.25
N PRO A 245 -4.22 8.86 -28.78
CA PRO A 245 -5.66 9.13 -28.75
C PRO A 245 -6.54 8.10 -29.48
N ASP A 246 -5.95 7.28 -30.35
CA ASP A 246 -6.68 6.20 -31.05
C ASP A 246 -6.94 5.00 -30.13
N GLN A 247 -6.17 4.88 -29.05
CA GLN A 247 -6.40 3.85 -28.03
C GLN A 247 -7.46 4.31 -27.03
N LYS A 248 -8.63 3.71 -27.17
CA LYS A 248 -9.80 3.98 -26.36
C LYS A 248 -10.26 2.71 -25.66
N TRP A 249 -10.66 2.86 -24.41
CA TRP A 249 -11.22 1.77 -23.61
C TRP A 249 -12.53 2.24 -22.99
N GLN A 250 -13.35 1.27 -22.66
CA GLN A 250 -14.59 1.50 -21.94
C GLN A 250 -14.44 1.08 -20.49
N GLY A 251 -15.02 1.85 -19.60
CA GLY A 251 -15.05 1.57 -18.19
C GLY A 251 -16.33 2.02 -17.53
N LYS A 252 -16.50 1.68 -16.27
CA LYS A 252 -17.59 2.13 -15.40
C LYS A 252 -17.03 2.65 -14.11
N ILE A 253 -17.66 3.66 -13.53
CA ILE A 253 -17.33 4.12 -12.19
C ILE A 253 -17.69 3.05 -11.18
N ILE A 254 -16.70 2.56 -10.44
CA ILE A 254 -16.86 1.54 -9.39
C ILE A 254 -17.02 2.21 -8.03
N ARG A 255 -16.21 3.26 -7.78
CA ARG A 255 -16.10 3.90 -6.47
C ARG A 255 -15.76 5.37 -6.64
N ILE A 256 -16.37 6.22 -5.85
CA ILE A 256 -16.07 7.65 -5.73
C ILE A 256 -15.49 7.85 -4.34
N GLY A 257 -14.37 8.56 -4.24
CA GLY A 257 -13.75 8.93 -2.97
C GLY A 257 -14.64 9.86 -2.14
N GLU A 258 -14.49 9.81 -0.84
CA GLU A 258 -15.25 10.67 0.09
C GLU A 258 -14.47 11.93 0.53
N VAL A 259 -13.19 12.01 0.12
CA VAL A 259 -12.29 13.08 0.56
C VAL A 259 -11.85 13.91 -0.64
N PHE A 260 -12.03 15.23 -0.51
CA PHE A 260 -11.45 16.19 -1.44
C PHE A 260 -9.97 16.36 -1.14
N GLY A 261 -9.16 16.24 -2.16
CA GLY A 261 -7.71 16.46 -2.11
C GLY A 261 -7.29 17.54 -3.11
N SER A 262 -6.08 18.07 -2.95
CA SER A 262 -5.46 18.86 -4.01
C SER A 262 -5.09 17.94 -5.16
N ARG A 263 -5.28 18.40 -6.40
CA ARG A 263 -4.80 17.67 -7.58
C ARG A 263 -3.31 17.37 -7.42
N LYS A 264 -2.90 16.13 -7.62
CA LYS A 264 -1.47 15.78 -7.59
C LYS A 264 -0.74 16.57 -8.67
N GLN A 265 0.39 17.17 -8.29
CA GLN A 265 1.19 17.96 -9.22
C GLN A 265 1.43 17.19 -10.53
N THR A 266 1.04 17.80 -11.63
CA THR A 266 1.41 17.37 -12.97
C THR A 266 2.68 18.15 -13.35
N ASP A 267 3.55 17.55 -14.17
CA ASP A 267 4.77 18.20 -14.67
C ASP A 267 4.48 19.39 -15.63
N ASP A 268 3.21 19.78 -15.79
CA ASP A 268 2.79 20.91 -16.62
C ASP A 268 2.72 22.20 -15.78
N PRO A 269 3.64 23.16 -15.99
CA PRO A 269 3.70 24.42 -15.23
C PRO A 269 2.50 25.34 -15.45
N ASN A 270 1.69 25.12 -16.49
CA ASN A 270 0.50 25.94 -16.80
C ASN A 270 -0.79 25.39 -16.17
N GLU A 271 -0.76 24.25 -15.50
CA GLU A 271 -1.93 23.67 -14.88
C GLU A 271 -2.20 24.37 -13.53
N ARG A 272 -3.45 24.80 -13.31
CA ARG A 272 -3.87 25.43 -12.05
C ARG A 272 -3.71 24.40 -10.91
N GLN A 273 -2.83 24.70 -9.95
CA GLN A 273 -2.50 23.83 -8.82
C GLN A 273 -3.56 23.87 -7.71
N ASP A 274 -4.51 24.78 -7.76
CA ASP A 274 -5.48 25.05 -6.68
C ASP A 274 -6.86 24.43 -6.95
N VAL A 275 -6.91 23.35 -7.72
CA VAL A 275 -8.17 22.64 -8.02
C VAL A 275 -8.36 21.50 -7.02
N ARG A 276 -9.47 21.51 -6.31
CA ARG A 276 -9.89 20.41 -5.45
C ARG A 276 -10.51 19.29 -6.28
N VAL A 277 -10.06 18.08 -6.03
CA VAL A 277 -10.49 16.90 -6.78
C VAL A 277 -10.87 15.76 -5.86
N VAL A 278 -11.70 14.86 -6.38
CA VAL A 278 -12.05 13.58 -5.73
C VAL A 278 -11.46 12.44 -6.55
N ASP A 279 -10.72 11.55 -5.88
CA ASP A 279 -10.19 10.33 -6.49
C ASP A 279 -11.35 9.36 -6.80
N THR A 280 -11.57 9.10 -8.07
CA THR A 280 -12.65 8.23 -8.55
C THR A 280 -12.04 7.03 -9.26
N VAL A 281 -12.53 5.84 -8.91
CA VAL A 281 -12.04 4.57 -9.45
C VAL A 281 -13.01 4.04 -10.49
N LEU A 282 -12.46 3.71 -11.66
CA LEU A 282 -13.21 3.11 -12.78
C LEU A 282 -12.67 1.72 -13.11
N SER A 283 -13.55 0.82 -13.54
CA SER A 283 -13.13 -0.45 -14.14
C SER A 283 -12.45 -0.23 -15.49
N LEU A 284 -11.52 -1.09 -15.83
CA LEU A 284 -10.87 -1.10 -17.14
C LEU A 284 -10.92 -2.51 -17.70
N ASN A 285 -11.56 -2.69 -18.87
CA ASN A 285 -11.70 -3.98 -19.52
C ASN A 285 -10.49 -4.36 -20.40
N ASN A 286 -9.28 -4.03 -19.94
CA ASN A 286 -8.04 -4.41 -20.64
C ASN A 286 -6.93 -4.70 -19.65
N GLU A 287 -6.39 -5.91 -19.66
CA GLU A 287 -5.32 -6.36 -18.76
C GLU A 287 -3.90 -6.04 -19.28
N HIS A 288 -3.77 -5.71 -20.57
CA HIS A 288 -2.46 -5.52 -21.22
C HIS A 288 -1.90 -4.09 -21.11
N VAL A 289 -2.61 -3.19 -20.42
CA VAL A 289 -2.19 -1.81 -20.23
C VAL A 289 -1.16 -1.70 -19.11
N ARG A 290 -0.25 -0.73 -19.23
CA ARG A 290 0.81 -0.52 -18.23
C ARG A 290 0.31 0.28 -17.05
N ILE A 291 0.69 -0.14 -15.84
CA ILE A 291 0.43 0.63 -14.61
C ILE A 291 1.17 1.96 -14.72
N GLY A 292 0.53 3.06 -14.28
CA GLY A 292 1.08 4.41 -14.35
C GLY A 292 0.84 5.13 -15.67
N GLN A 293 0.27 4.48 -16.71
CA GLN A 293 -0.06 5.13 -17.98
C GLN A 293 -1.11 6.23 -17.75
N ARG A 294 -0.86 7.41 -18.31
CA ARG A 294 -1.79 8.56 -18.23
C ARG A 294 -2.93 8.41 -19.21
N VAL A 295 -4.12 8.75 -18.75
CA VAL A 295 -5.36 8.65 -19.54
C VAL A 295 -6.27 9.85 -19.28
N LEU A 296 -7.07 10.18 -20.29
CA LEU A 296 -8.18 11.11 -20.18
C LEU A 296 -9.48 10.30 -20.02
N VAL A 297 -10.24 10.59 -18.98
CA VAL A 297 -11.50 9.92 -18.68
C VAL A 297 -12.66 10.85 -19.00
N LYS A 298 -13.56 10.45 -19.87
CA LYS A 298 -14.77 11.16 -20.25
C LYS A 298 -15.98 10.42 -19.73
N ILE A 299 -16.67 10.97 -18.74
CA ILE A 299 -17.83 10.36 -18.08
C ILE A 299 -19.08 10.68 -18.88
N LEU A 300 -19.82 9.63 -19.23
CA LEU A 300 -21.05 9.71 -20.01
C LEU A 300 -22.30 9.70 -19.11
N PRO A 301 -23.39 10.35 -19.47
CA PRO A 301 -24.66 10.26 -18.74
C PRO A 301 -25.22 8.82 -18.78
N LEU A 302 -25.95 8.43 -17.74
CA LEU A 302 -26.50 7.07 -17.58
C LEU A 302 -27.43 6.61 -18.74
N HIS A 303 -27.97 7.54 -19.55
CA HIS A 303 -28.93 7.25 -20.62
C HIS A 303 -28.30 7.13 -22.02
N GLN A 304 -27.01 7.36 -22.17
CA GLN A 304 -26.33 7.17 -23.46
C GLN A 304 -25.85 5.72 -23.56
N LYS A 305 -26.58 4.86 -24.30
CA LYS A 305 -26.06 3.56 -24.79
C LYS A 305 -24.84 3.84 -25.65
N MET A 306 -23.72 3.20 -25.30
CA MET A 306 -22.54 3.22 -26.15
C MET A 306 -22.87 2.45 -27.43
N ASP A 307 -22.94 3.15 -28.56
CA ASP A 307 -22.97 2.51 -29.88
C ASP A 307 -21.58 1.87 -30.10
N ILE A 308 -21.61 0.54 -30.18
CA ILE A 308 -20.43 -0.28 -30.48
C ILE A 308 -20.28 -0.24 -32.01
N GLN A 309 -19.25 0.42 -32.49
CA GLN A 309 -18.69 0.19 -33.84
C GLN A 309 -17.41 -0.62 -33.74
#